data_32b91c92509ba8269ef5e358e4c07a34
#
_entry.id   32b91c92509ba8269ef5e358e4c07a34
#
_cell.length_a   1.000
_cell.length_b   1.000
_cell.length_c   1.000
_cell.angle_alpha   90.00
_cell.angle_beta   90.00
_cell.angle_gamma   90.00
#
_symmetry.space_group_name_H-M   'P 1'
#
loop_
_entity.id
_entity.type
_entity.pdbx_description
1 polymer ?
#
loop_
_entity_poly.entity_id
_entity_poly.type
_entity_poly.pdbx_seq_one_letter_code
_entity_poly.pdbx_strand_id
1 'polypeptide(L)'
;SILEPFIDTIVVCSVTALVILSSGAWIQKYDNTFERSSMAIFAGEYTESNSKDVEELGKYILDARKFTTNTTSVENYSGILRITKGQLQQKEVTVFHNNSIAEDVTFYQNGNLFEGPLEIVNGEIKDSSIVVEGKSLIHSAELTSKAFGSGVLGKYGEYIVAIGLLLFAFSTAIAWSYYGDRSTAYIFGENAVPWYRLIYVVCFIAAAIIDTTVVW
;
A
#
# COMPACT_ATOMS: atom_id res chain seq x y z
N SER A 1 17.48 -24.32 -11.04
CA SER A 1 18.14 -24.85 -9.86
C SER A 1 17.20 -24.76 -8.65
N ILE A 2 17.21 -25.79 -7.81
CA ILE A 2 16.31 -25.84 -6.61
C ILE A 2 16.81 -24.88 -5.51
N LEU A 3 18.09 -24.55 -5.52
CA LEU A 3 18.71 -23.71 -4.49
C LEU A 3 18.24 -22.25 -4.52
N GLU A 4 17.94 -21.72 -5.69
CA GLU A 4 17.52 -20.33 -5.88
C GLU A 4 16.16 -20.02 -5.22
N PRO A 5 15.07 -20.77 -5.49
CA PRO A 5 13.80 -20.59 -4.79
C PRO A 5 13.93 -20.81 -3.27
N PHE A 6 14.80 -21.72 -2.82
CA PHE A 6 15.03 -21.94 -1.40
C PHE A 6 15.65 -20.70 -0.74
N ILE A 7 16.69 -20.12 -1.34
CA ILE A 7 17.35 -18.94 -0.79
C ILE A 7 16.38 -17.75 -0.82
N ASP A 8 15.73 -17.48 -1.94
CA ASP A 8 14.83 -16.33 -2.08
C ASP A 8 13.62 -16.45 -1.16
N THR A 9 12.91 -17.57 -1.22
CA THR A 9 11.62 -17.69 -0.54
C THR A 9 11.79 -18.01 0.95
N ILE A 10 12.72 -18.89 1.33
CA ILE A 10 12.86 -19.29 2.73
C ILE A 10 13.84 -18.39 3.46
N VAL A 11 15.04 -18.20 2.94
CA VAL A 11 16.08 -17.46 3.69
C VAL A 11 15.80 -15.95 3.68
N VAL A 12 15.65 -15.35 2.50
CA VAL A 12 15.50 -13.89 2.38
C VAL A 12 14.18 -13.42 2.99
N CYS A 13 13.06 -14.09 2.69
CA CYS A 13 11.77 -13.72 3.26
C CYS A 13 11.71 -13.91 4.78
N SER A 14 12.31 -14.99 5.32
CA SER A 14 12.36 -15.20 6.77
C SER A 14 13.20 -14.15 7.48
N VAL A 15 14.36 -13.80 6.93
CA VAL A 15 15.21 -12.73 7.49
C VAL A 15 14.48 -11.40 7.45
N THR A 16 13.84 -11.05 6.33
CA THR A 16 13.05 -9.82 6.20
C THR A 16 11.92 -9.77 7.23
N ALA A 17 11.16 -10.87 7.38
CA ALA A 17 10.09 -10.96 8.37
C ALA A 17 10.61 -10.79 9.80
N LEU A 18 11.73 -11.42 10.15
CA LEU A 18 12.36 -11.28 11.46
C LEU A 18 12.83 -9.85 11.74
N VAL A 19 13.40 -9.17 10.74
CA VAL A 19 13.81 -7.76 10.87
C VAL A 19 12.58 -6.86 11.10
N ILE A 20 11.50 -7.04 10.33
CA ILE A 20 10.26 -6.27 10.51
C ILE A 20 9.69 -6.49 11.90
N LEU A 21 9.58 -7.73 12.36
CA LEU A 21 9.02 -8.06 13.68
C LEU A 21 9.88 -7.52 14.81
N SER A 22 11.20 -7.68 14.72
CA SER A 22 12.14 -7.25 15.77
C SER A 22 12.32 -5.73 15.84
N SER A 23 12.14 -5.01 14.73
CA SER A 23 12.27 -3.56 14.69
C SER A 23 11.10 -2.82 15.37
N GLY A 24 9.93 -3.46 15.48
CA GLY A 24 8.69 -2.81 15.93
C GLY A 24 8.11 -1.81 14.94
N ALA A 25 8.67 -1.66 13.74
CA ALA A 25 8.20 -0.71 12.74
C ALA A 25 6.76 -0.98 12.28
N TRP A 26 6.32 -2.24 12.34
CA TRP A 26 5.00 -2.69 11.91
C TRP A 26 3.83 -2.22 12.80
N ILE A 27 4.11 -1.73 14.01
CA ILE A 27 3.10 -1.17 14.94
C ILE A 27 3.20 0.34 15.07
N GLN A 28 4.18 0.97 14.41
CA GLN A 28 4.36 2.42 14.46
C GLN A 28 3.65 3.10 13.30
N LYS A 29 3.05 4.26 13.58
CA LYS A 29 2.46 5.13 12.57
C LYS A 29 3.50 6.13 12.09
N TYR A 30 3.56 6.31 10.80
CA TYR A 30 4.50 7.22 10.13
C TYR A 30 3.73 8.26 9.33
N ASP A 31 4.34 9.45 9.19
CA ASP A 31 3.82 10.48 8.30
C ASP A 31 3.85 9.97 6.86
N ASN A 32 2.71 9.97 6.21
CA ASN A 32 2.59 9.58 4.81
C ASN A 32 1.43 10.29 4.12
N THR A 33 1.44 10.25 2.79
CA THR A 33 0.32 10.70 1.96
C THR A 33 -0.64 9.53 1.77
N PHE A 34 -1.94 9.76 2.02
CA PHE A 34 -2.92 8.70 1.99
C PHE A 34 -3.36 8.38 0.56
N GLU A 35 -3.17 7.13 0.18
CA GLU A 35 -3.71 6.59 -1.07
C GLU A 35 -5.21 6.39 -0.93
N ARG A 36 -5.97 6.83 -1.92
CA ARG A 36 -7.45 6.74 -1.90
C ARG A 36 -7.96 5.31 -1.83
N SER A 37 -7.28 4.38 -2.49
CA SER A 37 -7.61 2.96 -2.51
C SER A 37 -7.53 2.27 -1.14
N SER A 38 -6.74 2.83 -0.23
CA SER A 38 -6.51 2.30 1.12
C SER A 38 -7.06 3.20 2.23
N MET A 39 -7.78 4.27 1.86
CA MET A 39 -8.38 5.22 2.77
C MET A 39 -9.91 5.07 2.79
N ALA A 40 -10.50 5.11 3.98
CA ALA A 40 -11.93 5.19 4.19
C ALA A 40 -12.26 6.19 5.31
N ILE A 41 -13.41 6.84 5.21
CA ILE A 41 -13.90 7.76 6.23
C ILE A 41 -15.17 7.17 6.84
N PHE A 42 -15.15 6.90 8.14
CA PHE A 42 -16.23 6.27 8.88
C PHE A 42 -17.04 7.28 9.67
N ALA A 43 -18.35 7.02 9.79
CA ALA A 43 -19.22 7.74 10.70
C ALA A 43 -19.00 7.21 12.11
N GLY A 44 -18.71 8.11 13.04
CA GLY A 44 -18.42 7.79 14.44
C GLY A 44 -16.98 8.04 14.84
N GLU A 45 -16.75 8.15 16.15
CA GLU A 45 -15.42 8.29 16.74
C GLU A 45 -14.95 6.91 17.18
N TYR A 46 -13.95 6.35 16.44
CA TYR A 46 -13.30 5.10 16.77
C TYR A 46 -11.91 5.37 17.37
N THR A 47 -11.54 4.59 18.37
CA THR A 47 -10.23 4.71 19.03
C THR A 47 -9.55 3.35 19.16
N GLU A 48 -8.24 3.32 18.95
CA GLU A 48 -7.44 2.08 19.10
C GLU A 48 -7.28 1.65 20.57
N SER A 49 -7.59 2.53 21.53
CA SER A 49 -7.60 2.21 22.98
C SER A 49 -8.84 1.45 23.42
N ASN A 50 -9.92 1.44 22.63
CA ASN A 50 -11.15 0.76 22.92
C ASN A 50 -11.18 -0.62 22.23
N SER A 51 -11.20 -1.68 23.00
CA SER A 51 -11.18 -3.06 22.44
C SER A 51 -12.38 -3.38 21.55
N LYS A 52 -13.55 -2.73 21.76
CA LYS A 52 -14.73 -2.92 20.92
C LYS A 52 -14.54 -2.28 19.54
N ASP A 53 -14.00 -1.07 19.51
CA ASP A 53 -13.72 -0.36 18.25
C ASP A 53 -12.69 -1.13 17.41
N VAL A 54 -11.65 -1.66 18.06
CA VAL A 54 -10.64 -2.51 17.40
C VAL A 54 -11.25 -3.79 16.83
N GLU A 55 -12.18 -4.43 17.57
CA GLU A 55 -12.89 -5.62 17.09
C GLU A 55 -13.78 -5.31 15.88
N GLU A 56 -14.52 -4.21 15.92
CA GLU A 56 -15.40 -3.77 14.82
C GLU A 56 -14.62 -3.40 13.56
N LEU A 57 -13.53 -2.62 13.72
CA LEU A 57 -12.63 -2.30 12.63
C LEU A 57 -11.94 -3.55 12.06
N GLY A 58 -11.57 -4.50 12.91
CA GLY A 58 -11.03 -5.80 12.51
C GLY A 58 -12.02 -6.59 11.65
N LYS A 59 -13.31 -6.61 12.02
CA LYS A 59 -14.38 -7.24 11.21
C LYS A 59 -14.53 -6.53 9.86
N TYR A 60 -14.50 -5.20 9.84
CA TYR A 60 -14.52 -4.43 8.58
C TYR A 60 -13.37 -4.81 7.64
N ILE A 61 -12.15 -4.91 8.15
CA ILE A 61 -10.97 -5.31 7.34
C ILE A 61 -11.15 -6.72 6.76
N LEU A 62 -11.66 -7.65 7.56
CA LEU A 62 -11.89 -9.03 7.12
C LEU A 62 -13.01 -9.13 6.08
N ASP A 63 -14.07 -8.34 6.22
CA ASP A 63 -15.19 -8.28 5.27
C ASP A 63 -14.76 -7.63 3.96
N ALA A 64 -14.05 -6.50 4.02
CA ALA A 64 -13.49 -5.84 2.84
C ALA A 64 -12.56 -6.77 2.04
N ARG A 65 -11.85 -7.68 2.70
CA ARG A 65 -11.01 -8.72 2.06
C ARG A 65 -11.80 -9.97 1.65
N LYS A 66 -13.11 -10.01 1.82
CA LYS A 66 -13.99 -11.16 1.52
C LYS A 66 -13.61 -12.47 2.24
N PHE A 67 -12.94 -12.38 3.38
CA PHE A 67 -12.61 -13.56 4.18
C PHE A 67 -13.78 -14.05 5.06
N THR A 68 -14.72 -13.16 5.36
CA THR A 68 -15.91 -13.48 6.16
C THR A 68 -17.10 -12.66 5.67
N THR A 69 -18.31 -13.19 5.86
CA THR A 69 -19.59 -12.50 5.57
C THR A 69 -20.19 -11.93 6.86
N ASN A 70 -19.38 -11.42 7.76
CA ASN A 70 -19.88 -10.82 9.00
C ASN A 70 -20.38 -9.41 8.70
N THR A 71 -21.60 -9.13 9.11
CA THR A 71 -22.16 -7.78 9.06
C THR A 71 -21.37 -6.89 10.02
N THR A 72 -20.63 -5.94 9.50
CA THR A 72 -19.92 -4.96 10.33
C THR A 72 -20.89 -3.87 10.75
N SER A 73 -20.72 -3.32 11.96
CA SER A 73 -21.45 -2.15 12.44
C SER A 73 -20.81 -0.83 12.00
N VAL A 74 -19.64 -0.91 11.35
CA VAL A 74 -18.91 0.26 10.84
C VAL A 74 -19.61 0.80 9.61
N GLU A 75 -20.08 2.03 9.68
CA GLU A 75 -20.75 2.70 8.57
C GLU A 75 -19.81 3.70 7.90
N ASN A 76 -19.77 3.65 6.56
CA ASN A 76 -19.07 4.65 5.78
C ASN A 76 -19.78 6.00 5.88
N TYR A 77 -19.01 7.06 6.13
CA TYR A 77 -19.57 8.39 6.21
C TYR A 77 -20.01 8.89 4.83
N SER A 78 -21.19 9.50 4.77
CA SER A 78 -21.68 10.23 3.59
C SER A 78 -22.25 11.57 4.03
N GLY A 79 -21.68 12.66 3.52
CA GLY A 79 -22.09 14.01 3.89
C GLY A 79 -21.02 15.04 3.57
N ILE A 80 -21.17 16.22 4.15
CA ILE A 80 -20.24 17.33 3.97
C ILE A 80 -19.43 17.51 5.24
N LEU A 81 -18.10 17.36 5.12
CA LEU A 81 -17.14 17.67 6.16
C LEU A 81 -16.68 19.13 6.07
N ARG A 82 -16.54 19.81 7.17
CA ARG A 82 -15.97 21.17 7.22
C ARG A 82 -14.50 21.09 7.61
N ILE A 83 -13.67 21.56 6.70
CA ILE A 83 -12.22 21.64 6.88
C ILE A 83 -11.82 23.09 7.08
N THR A 84 -11.04 23.37 8.12
CA THR A 84 -10.51 24.70 8.39
C THR A 84 -9.00 24.59 8.60
N LYS A 85 -8.22 25.34 7.81
CA LYS A 85 -6.75 25.28 7.83
C LYS A 85 -6.21 23.84 7.69
N GLY A 86 -6.82 23.07 6.79
CA GLY A 86 -6.44 21.69 6.54
C GLY A 86 -6.89 20.68 7.60
N GLN A 87 -7.53 21.10 8.70
CA GLN A 87 -7.94 20.21 9.79
C GLN A 87 -9.45 19.97 9.81
N LEU A 88 -9.83 18.77 10.17
CA LEU A 88 -11.22 18.37 10.35
C LEU A 88 -11.80 19.00 11.61
N GLN A 89 -12.94 19.70 11.48
CA GLN A 89 -13.61 20.35 12.61
C GLN A 89 -14.59 19.41 13.35
N GLN A 90 -15.02 18.34 12.70
CA GLN A 90 -16.00 17.40 13.24
C GLN A 90 -15.29 16.25 13.95
N LYS A 91 -15.69 15.98 15.20
CA LYS A 91 -15.16 14.87 16.01
C LYS A 91 -15.86 13.54 15.77
N GLU A 92 -17.01 13.55 15.10
CA GLU A 92 -17.86 12.38 14.89
C GLU A 92 -17.49 11.59 13.62
N VAL A 93 -16.24 11.72 13.17
CA VAL A 93 -15.76 11.10 11.94
C VAL A 93 -14.35 10.58 12.16
N THR A 94 -14.10 9.35 11.75
CA THR A 94 -12.78 8.71 11.82
C THR A 94 -12.23 8.49 10.43
N VAL A 95 -11.01 8.97 10.20
CA VAL A 95 -10.25 8.67 8.98
C VAL A 95 -9.45 7.40 9.20
N PHE A 96 -9.63 6.43 8.32
CA PHE A 96 -8.98 5.13 8.37
C PHE A 96 -8.08 4.97 7.15
N HIS A 97 -6.83 4.56 7.36
CA HIS A 97 -5.87 4.35 6.29
C HIS A 97 -4.92 3.20 6.63
N ASN A 98 -4.62 2.36 5.63
CA ASN A 98 -3.70 1.22 5.78
C ASN A 98 -3.99 0.33 7.00
N ASN A 99 -5.27 0.00 7.23
CA ASN A 99 -5.74 -0.82 8.34
C ASN A 99 -5.47 -0.22 9.74
N SER A 100 -5.35 1.09 9.86
CA SER A 100 -5.20 1.82 11.12
C SER A 100 -6.02 3.09 11.13
N ILE A 101 -6.38 3.55 12.32
CA ILE A 101 -6.96 4.89 12.51
C ILE A 101 -5.87 5.92 12.22
N ALA A 102 -6.15 6.85 11.31
CA ALA A 102 -5.21 7.91 10.96
C ALA A 102 -5.15 8.98 12.06
N GLU A 103 -3.95 9.48 12.31
CA GLU A 103 -3.66 10.56 13.27
C GLU A 103 -3.12 11.79 12.54
N ASP A 104 -3.27 12.96 13.14
CA ASP A 104 -2.76 14.24 12.62
C ASP A 104 -3.17 14.52 11.17
N VAL A 105 -4.40 14.14 10.79
CA VAL A 105 -4.88 14.20 9.41
C VAL A 105 -4.99 15.63 8.93
N THR A 106 -4.39 15.95 7.80
CA THR A 106 -4.37 17.25 7.17
C THR A 106 -4.76 17.15 5.70
N PHE A 107 -5.64 18.03 5.25
CA PHE A 107 -6.16 18.08 3.89
C PHE A 107 -5.49 19.20 3.11
N TYR A 108 -5.02 18.88 1.91
CA TYR A 108 -4.37 19.82 0.99
C TYR A 108 -5.11 19.87 -0.35
N GLN A 109 -5.09 21.02 -0.98
CA GLN A 109 -5.52 21.20 -2.37
C GLN A 109 -4.48 22.03 -3.11
N ASN A 110 -3.96 21.50 -4.23
CA ASN A 110 -2.92 22.16 -5.02
C ASN A 110 -1.69 22.62 -4.19
N GLY A 111 -1.30 21.82 -3.19
CA GLY A 111 -0.16 22.11 -2.32
C GLY A 111 -0.40 23.11 -1.20
N ASN A 112 -1.63 23.66 -1.06
CA ASN A 112 -2.04 24.54 0.02
C ASN A 112 -2.99 23.85 0.98
N LEU A 113 -3.03 24.28 2.24
CA LEU A 113 -4.01 23.78 3.21
C LEU A 113 -5.43 24.04 2.68
N PHE A 114 -6.23 22.98 2.63
CA PHE A 114 -7.61 23.08 2.17
C PHE A 114 -8.49 23.76 3.21
N GLU A 115 -9.38 24.63 2.76
CA GLU A 115 -10.36 25.31 3.60
C GLU A 115 -11.72 25.33 2.88
N GLY A 116 -12.72 24.76 3.50
CA GLY A 116 -14.06 24.72 2.92
C GLY A 116 -14.83 23.43 3.20
N PRO A 117 -16.01 23.30 2.55
CA PRO A 117 -16.80 22.08 2.62
C PRO A 117 -16.21 21.00 1.70
N LEU A 118 -16.07 19.78 2.22
CA LEU A 118 -15.58 18.60 1.51
C LEU A 118 -16.68 17.57 1.44
N GLU A 119 -17.10 17.21 0.22
CA GLU A 119 -18.13 16.20 -0.02
C GLU A 119 -17.55 14.79 0.05
N ILE A 120 -18.12 13.98 0.94
CA ILE A 120 -17.77 12.56 1.11
C ILE A 120 -18.96 11.71 0.71
N VAL A 121 -18.72 10.68 -0.10
CA VAL A 121 -19.74 9.74 -0.54
C VAL A 121 -19.24 8.32 -0.25
N ASN A 122 -19.98 7.60 0.60
CA ASN A 122 -19.66 6.23 0.99
C ASN A 122 -18.22 6.05 1.52
N GLY A 123 -17.75 7.00 2.33
CA GLY A 123 -16.41 6.97 2.91
C GLY A 123 -15.28 7.48 2.01
N GLU A 124 -15.58 7.86 0.76
CA GLU A 124 -14.60 8.33 -0.21
C GLU A 124 -14.73 9.84 -0.48
N ILE A 125 -13.60 10.51 -0.66
CA ILE A 125 -13.53 11.91 -1.05
C ILE A 125 -13.88 12.03 -2.54
N LYS A 126 -14.91 12.79 -2.87
CA LYS A 126 -15.36 12.97 -4.24
C LYS A 126 -14.40 13.81 -5.09
N ASP A 127 -13.81 14.85 -4.49
CA ASP A 127 -12.89 15.74 -5.19
C ASP A 127 -11.50 15.10 -5.32
N SER A 128 -11.09 14.81 -6.56
CA SER A 128 -9.80 14.18 -6.87
C SER A 128 -8.60 15.11 -6.67
N SER A 129 -8.78 16.40 -6.53
CA SER A 129 -7.70 17.37 -6.29
C SER A 129 -7.25 17.43 -4.83
N ILE A 130 -8.00 16.84 -3.92
CA ILE A 130 -7.67 16.82 -2.49
C ILE A 130 -6.66 15.71 -2.20
N VAL A 131 -5.56 16.09 -1.56
CA VAL A 131 -4.53 15.20 -1.02
C VAL A 131 -4.68 15.17 0.49
N VAL A 132 -4.64 13.99 1.08
CA VAL A 132 -4.73 13.80 2.53
C VAL A 132 -3.39 13.29 3.03
N GLU A 133 -2.88 13.93 4.07
CA GLU A 133 -1.64 13.54 4.74
C GLU A 133 -1.91 13.34 6.23
N GLY A 134 -1.11 12.49 6.86
CA GLY A 134 -1.22 12.22 8.28
C GLY A 134 -0.40 11.02 8.68
N LYS A 135 -0.59 10.56 9.92
CA LYS A 135 0.10 9.38 10.44
C LYS A 135 -0.78 8.15 10.37
N SER A 136 -0.27 7.11 9.75
CA SER A 136 -0.90 5.78 9.70
C SER A 136 0.14 4.68 9.63
N LEU A 137 -0.31 3.42 9.70
CA LEU A 137 0.57 2.29 9.44
C LEU A 137 1.04 2.33 7.99
N ILE A 138 2.24 1.87 7.78
CA ILE A 138 2.83 1.67 6.45
C ILE A 138 2.94 0.17 6.14
N HIS A 139 3.01 -0.18 4.87
CA HIS A 139 3.09 -1.57 4.42
C HIS A 139 4.10 -1.73 3.28
N SER A 140 4.30 -2.99 2.84
CA SER A 140 5.11 -3.35 1.67
C SER A 140 6.58 -2.91 1.77
N ALA A 141 7.12 -2.34 0.72
CA ALA A 141 8.51 -1.93 0.61
C ALA A 141 8.90 -0.82 1.59
N GLU A 142 7.98 0.10 1.88
CA GLU A 142 8.21 1.19 2.83
C GLU A 142 8.40 0.67 4.25
N LEU A 143 7.54 -0.25 4.71
CA LEU A 143 7.69 -0.91 6.00
C LEU A 143 9.04 -1.65 6.11
N THR A 144 9.42 -2.38 5.07
CA THR A 144 10.70 -3.08 5.02
C THR A 144 11.86 -2.10 5.12
N SER A 145 11.81 -1.00 4.35
CA SER A 145 12.83 0.05 4.37
C SER A 145 12.98 0.68 5.76
N LYS A 146 11.86 1.05 6.40
CA LYS A 146 11.87 1.59 7.77
C LYS A 146 12.38 0.58 8.79
N ALA A 147 12.00 -0.69 8.68
CA ALA A 147 12.47 -1.74 9.57
C ALA A 147 13.99 -1.94 9.50
N PHE A 148 14.55 -1.97 8.29
CA PHE A 148 16.00 -2.06 8.11
C PHE A 148 16.71 -0.76 8.51
N GLY A 149 16.09 0.39 8.32
CA GLY A 149 16.62 1.70 8.70
C GLY A 149 16.65 1.93 10.22
N SER A 150 15.77 1.29 10.97
CA SER A 150 15.74 1.36 12.44
C SER A 150 16.77 0.48 13.13
N GLY A 151 17.39 -0.45 12.38
CA GLY A 151 18.40 -1.39 12.90
C GLY A 151 19.80 -0.79 13.04
N VAL A 152 20.77 -1.66 13.28
CA VAL A 152 22.20 -1.32 13.48
C VAL A 152 22.80 -0.53 12.30
N LEU A 153 22.27 -0.73 11.09
CA LEU A 153 22.75 -0.09 9.86
C LEU A 153 22.19 1.33 9.66
N GLY A 154 21.16 1.74 10.42
CA GLY A 154 20.53 3.05 10.27
C GLY A 154 20.13 3.32 8.82
N LYS A 155 20.32 4.56 8.33
CA LYS A 155 19.98 4.94 6.94
C LYS A 155 20.61 4.04 5.86
N TYR A 156 21.74 3.41 6.13
CA TYR A 156 22.33 2.46 5.16
C TYR A 156 21.45 1.22 4.95
N GLY A 157 20.66 0.82 5.96
CA GLY A 157 19.70 -0.27 5.84
C GLY A 157 18.61 0.04 4.78
N GLU A 158 18.13 1.26 4.72
CA GLU A 158 17.15 1.70 3.71
C GLU A 158 17.73 1.61 2.29
N TYR A 159 18.99 2.03 2.10
CA TYR A 159 19.67 1.92 0.79
C TYR A 159 19.89 0.46 0.38
N ILE A 160 20.23 -0.43 1.33
CA ILE A 160 20.39 -1.86 1.03
C ILE A 160 19.08 -2.45 0.53
N VAL A 161 17.97 -2.12 1.17
CA VAL A 161 16.62 -2.56 0.73
C VAL A 161 16.31 -2.01 -0.66
N ALA A 162 16.52 -0.72 -0.91
CA ALA A 162 16.25 -0.09 -2.20
C ALA A 162 17.07 -0.73 -3.35
N ILE A 163 18.38 -0.93 -3.13
CA ILE A 163 19.26 -1.58 -4.11
C ILE A 163 18.86 -3.05 -4.30
N GLY A 164 18.56 -3.76 -3.20
CA GLY A 164 18.10 -5.14 -3.24
C GLY A 164 16.81 -5.30 -4.04
N LEU A 165 15.82 -4.45 -3.82
CA LEU A 165 14.57 -4.45 -4.59
C LEU A 165 14.80 -4.17 -6.07
N LEU A 166 15.68 -3.21 -6.40
CA LEU A 166 16.03 -2.91 -7.78
C LEU A 166 16.66 -4.11 -8.48
N LEU A 167 17.67 -4.74 -7.85
CA LEU A 167 18.34 -5.91 -8.40
C LEU A 167 17.39 -7.11 -8.53
N PHE A 168 16.53 -7.31 -7.54
CA PHE A 168 15.53 -8.38 -7.56
C PHE A 168 14.50 -8.18 -8.67
N ALA A 169 13.94 -6.98 -8.81
CA ALA A 169 13.03 -6.65 -9.90
C ALA A 169 13.67 -6.85 -11.28
N PHE A 170 14.92 -6.42 -11.44
CA PHE A 170 15.65 -6.56 -12.70
C PHE A 170 15.94 -8.04 -13.04
N SER A 171 16.42 -8.82 -12.08
CA SER A 171 16.69 -10.25 -12.28
C SER A 171 15.41 -11.02 -12.59
N THR A 172 14.30 -10.69 -11.91
CA THR A 172 12.98 -11.28 -12.16
C THR A 172 12.50 -10.97 -13.58
N ALA A 173 12.60 -9.72 -14.03
CA ALA A 173 12.21 -9.34 -15.38
C ALA A 173 12.99 -10.12 -16.46
N ILE A 174 14.30 -10.30 -16.28
CA ILE A 174 15.13 -11.09 -17.19
C ILE A 174 14.72 -12.57 -17.19
N ALA A 175 14.52 -13.16 -16.00
CA ALA A 175 14.15 -14.56 -15.87
C ALA A 175 12.80 -14.85 -16.53
N TRP A 176 11.79 -14.01 -16.30
CA TRP A 176 10.47 -14.13 -16.92
C TRP A 176 10.52 -13.98 -18.44
N SER A 177 11.31 -13.02 -18.94
CA SER A 177 11.55 -12.89 -20.39
C SER A 177 12.13 -14.16 -20.99
N TYR A 178 13.12 -14.78 -20.33
CA TYR A 178 13.72 -16.04 -20.78
C TYR A 178 12.73 -17.19 -20.78
N TYR A 179 11.91 -17.34 -19.74
CA TYR A 179 10.88 -18.40 -19.70
C TYR A 179 9.84 -18.21 -20.80
N GLY A 180 9.44 -16.98 -21.06
CA GLY A 180 8.54 -16.66 -22.16
C GLY A 180 9.13 -16.95 -23.53
N ASP A 181 10.40 -16.64 -23.75
CA ASP A 181 11.13 -17.01 -24.99
C ASP A 181 11.06 -18.53 -25.24
N ARG A 182 11.35 -19.34 -24.22
CA ARG A 182 11.35 -20.79 -24.33
C ARG A 182 9.95 -21.35 -24.59
N SER A 183 8.94 -20.81 -23.91
CA SER A 183 7.55 -21.20 -24.12
C SER A 183 7.06 -20.84 -25.52
N THR A 184 7.41 -19.63 -25.99
CA THR A 184 7.06 -19.17 -27.34
C THR A 184 7.73 -20.00 -28.41
N ALA A 185 9.01 -20.31 -28.24
CA ALA A 185 9.74 -21.16 -29.18
C ALA A 185 9.14 -22.59 -29.26
N TYR A 186 8.70 -23.12 -28.13
CA TYR A 186 8.08 -24.45 -28.06
C TYR A 186 6.71 -24.49 -28.74
N ILE A 187 5.86 -23.47 -28.55
CA ILE A 187 4.48 -23.48 -29.04
C ILE A 187 4.40 -22.99 -30.50
N PHE A 188 5.09 -21.90 -30.82
CA PHE A 188 4.98 -21.17 -32.10
C PHE A 188 6.23 -21.25 -32.99
N GLY A 189 7.29 -21.89 -32.49
CA GLY A 189 8.57 -21.99 -33.19
C GLY A 189 9.49 -20.78 -32.97
N GLU A 190 10.77 -20.93 -33.33
CA GLU A 190 11.80 -19.93 -33.05
C GLU A 190 11.57 -18.60 -33.76
N ASN A 191 10.88 -18.58 -34.88
CA ASN A 191 10.57 -17.36 -35.64
C ASN A 191 9.59 -16.42 -34.91
N ALA A 192 8.85 -16.92 -33.92
CA ALA A 192 7.93 -16.11 -33.11
C ALA A 192 8.61 -15.41 -31.92
N VAL A 193 9.79 -15.86 -31.51
CA VAL A 193 10.53 -15.31 -30.35
C VAL A 193 10.81 -13.80 -30.45
N PRO A 194 11.25 -13.24 -31.60
CA PRO A 194 11.47 -11.80 -31.72
C PRO A 194 10.20 -10.98 -31.47
N TRP A 195 9.06 -11.48 -31.95
CA TRP A 195 7.75 -10.81 -31.75
C TRP A 195 7.32 -10.87 -30.30
N TYR A 196 7.52 -12.00 -29.62
CA TYR A 196 7.28 -12.10 -28.17
C TYR A 196 8.12 -11.07 -27.40
N ARG A 197 9.42 -10.96 -27.68
CA ARG A 197 10.31 -9.99 -27.01
C ARG A 197 9.86 -8.55 -27.22
N LEU A 198 9.43 -8.21 -28.43
CA LEU A 198 8.92 -6.86 -28.71
C LEU A 198 7.66 -6.57 -27.87
N ILE A 199 6.70 -7.50 -27.86
CA ILE A 199 5.47 -7.37 -27.06
C ILE A 199 5.81 -7.28 -25.57
N TYR A 200 6.71 -8.13 -25.08
CA TYR A 200 7.13 -8.14 -23.68
C TYR A 200 7.71 -6.78 -23.25
N VAL A 201 8.60 -6.20 -24.04
CA VAL A 201 9.19 -4.87 -23.75
C VAL A 201 8.13 -3.78 -23.77
N VAL A 202 7.23 -3.78 -24.75
CA VAL A 202 6.15 -2.79 -24.82
C VAL A 202 5.21 -2.90 -23.62
N CYS A 203 4.81 -4.12 -23.25
CA CYS A 203 3.97 -4.35 -22.06
C CYS A 203 4.70 -3.97 -20.77
N PHE A 204 5.99 -4.21 -20.67
CA PHE A 204 6.79 -3.84 -19.49
C PHE A 204 6.87 -2.32 -19.32
N ILE A 205 7.08 -1.58 -20.42
CA ILE A 205 7.06 -0.11 -20.40
C ILE A 205 5.64 0.42 -20.06
N ALA A 206 4.61 -0.17 -20.66
CA ALA A 206 3.23 0.21 -20.38
C ALA A 206 2.88 -0.01 -18.90
N ALA A 207 3.27 -1.15 -18.31
CA ALA A 207 3.07 -1.45 -16.90
C ALA A 207 3.78 -0.46 -15.96
N ALA A 208 4.92 0.11 -16.38
CA ALA A 208 5.63 1.12 -15.59
C ALA A 208 4.93 2.49 -15.56
N ILE A 209 4.02 2.74 -16.50
CA ILE A 209 3.29 4.02 -16.63
C ILE A 209 1.87 3.91 -16.03
N ILE A 210 1.29 2.71 -16.04
CA ILE A 210 -0.06 2.45 -15.54
C ILE A 210 -0.01 2.40 -14.02
N ASP A 211 -0.96 3.07 -13.38
CA ASP A 211 -1.14 3.02 -11.93
C ASP A 211 -1.47 1.60 -11.47
N THR A 212 -0.81 1.15 -10.41
CA THR A 212 -1.01 -0.19 -9.82
C THR A 212 -2.46 -0.41 -9.33
N THR A 213 -3.20 0.66 -9.04
CA THR A 213 -4.61 0.59 -8.65
C THR A 213 -5.53 0.01 -9.74
N VAL A 214 -5.09 0.01 -11.00
CA VAL A 214 -5.85 -0.58 -12.12
C VAL A 214 -5.70 -2.10 -12.18
N VAL A 215 -4.71 -2.66 -11.49
CA VAL A 215 -4.35 -4.10 -11.57
C VAL A 215 -4.93 -4.91 -10.42
N TRP A 216 -5.40 -4.25 -9.35
CA TRP A 216 -5.97 -4.88 -8.13
C TRP A 216 -7.49 -4.61 -8.00
#